data_ca1d95a47119aa749072771bb511706c
#
_entry.id   ca1d95a47119aa749072771bb511706c
#
_cell.length_a   1.000
_cell.length_b   1.000
_cell.length_c   1.000
_cell.angle_alpha   90.00
_cell.angle_beta   90.00
_cell.angle_gamma   90.00
#
_symmetry.space_group_name_H-M   'P 1'
#
loop_
_entity.id
_entity.type
_entity.pdbx_description
1 polymer ?
#
loop_
_entity_poly.entity_id
_entity_poly.type
_entity_poly.pdbx_seq_one_letter_code
_entity_poly.pdbx_strand_id
1 'polypeptide(L)'
;GDWGPGQLADFKIHQSLASRVGAAFAVTAIDRAGSTEFASLRTVDSGRQLSTLLPGDVESYSVAQYSLDASLKYRGYSVTGEYYFRNVNGFRGNSTYISNLFDHGFWLQCGKFVIPRKLELLSRWSRVTGSSGTLRATDLSSDEIAAGAVWYFHEQNLKLTTDATYL
;
A
#
# COMPACT_ATOMS: atom_id res chain seq x y z
N GLY A 1 25.23 -2.94 3.34
CA GLY A 1 25.67 -2.46 4.64
C GLY A 1 24.57 -2.65 5.68
N ASP A 2 24.90 -2.46 6.96
CA ASP A 2 23.92 -2.57 8.04
C ASP A 2 22.89 -1.43 7.92
N TRP A 3 21.60 -1.79 7.75
CA TRP A 3 20.50 -0.86 7.56
C TRP A 3 20.26 0.10 8.74
N GLY A 4 20.67 -0.29 9.95
CA GLY A 4 20.53 0.47 11.17
C GLY A 4 19.11 0.53 11.74
N PRO A 5 18.95 1.18 12.89
CA PRO A 5 17.65 1.36 13.52
C PRO A 5 16.76 2.28 12.68
N GLY A 6 15.45 2.09 12.83
CA GLY A 6 14.44 2.84 12.08
C GLY A 6 14.22 2.31 10.67
N GLN A 7 12.98 1.95 10.35
CA GLN A 7 12.67 1.45 8.99
C GLN A 7 12.83 2.54 7.92
N LEU A 8 12.37 3.75 8.19
CA LEU A 8 12.29 4.83 7.21
C LEU A 8 13.40 5.86 7.38
N ALA A 9 13.71 6.32 8.59
CA ALA A 9 14.69 7.37 8.85
C ALA A 9 16.15 6.87 8.83
N ASP A 10 17.07 7.72 8.39
CA ASP A 10 18.51 7.41 8.37
C ASP A 10 19.22 7.84 9.67
N PHE A 11 18.95 7.15 10.79
CA PHE A 11 19.57 7.42 12.09
C PHE A 11 21.09 7.20 12.12
N LYS A 12 21.62 6.32 11.28
CA LYS A 12 23.07 6.09 11.19
C LYS A 12 23.81 7.21 10.46
N ILE A 13 23.06 8.04 9.71
CA ILE A 13 23.66 9.05 8.85
C ILE A 13 24.70 8.38 7.92
N HIS A 14 24.24 7.41 7.14
CA HIS A 14 25.07 6.58 6.28
C HIS A 14 25.98 7.40 5.39
N GLN A 15 27.29 7.13 5.40
CA GLN A 15 28.25 7.80 4.55
C GLN A 15 28.33 7.18 3.15
N SER A 16 27.86 5.95 2.99
CA SER A 16 27.68 5.24 1.72
C SER A 16 26.21 4.86 1.56
N LEU A 17 25.76 4.65 0.33
CA LEU A 17 24.40 4.28 0.04
C LEU A 17 24.07 2.93 0.68
N ALA A 18 23.06 2.92 1.55
CA ALA A 18 22.42 1.70 2.06
C ALA A 18 21.10 1.47 1.32
N SER A 19 20.88 0.26 0.85
CA SER A 19 19.66 -0.11 0.10
C SER A 19 19.05 -1.38 0.64
N ARG A 20 17.73 -1.47 0.53
CA ARG A 20 16.95 -2.68 0.83
C ARG A 20 15.88 -2.84 -0.23
N VAL A 21 15.62 -4.07 -0.64
CA VAL A 21 14.51 -4.44 -1.50
C VAL A 21 13.76 -5.61 -0.88
N GLY A 22 12.47 -5.67 -1.11
CA GLY A 22 11.61 -6.74 -0.63
C GLY A 22 10.52 -7.04 -1.63
N ALA A 23 9.96 -8.24 -1.53
CA ALA A 23 8.79 -8.66 -2.29
C ALA A 23 7.94 -9.59 -1.42
N ALA A 24 6.63 -9.51 -1.58
CA ALA A 24 5.69 -10.42 -0.95
C ALA A 24 4.58 -10.80 -1.91
N PHE A 25 3.99 -11.99 -1.71
CA PHE A 25 2.79 -12.40 -2.42
C PHE A 25 1.88 -13.19 -1.50
N ALA A 26 0.58 -13.11 -1.76
CA ALA A 26 -0.44 -13.90 -1.10
C ALA A 26 -1.50 -14.33 -2.11
N VAL A 27 -1.96 -15.55 -2.02
CA VAL A 27 -3.04 -16.08 -2.86
C VAL A 27 -4.04 -16.79 -1.96
N THR A 28 -5.32 -16.54 -2.17
CA THR A 28 -6.40 -17.20 -1.46
C THR A 28 -7.60 -17.45 -2.35
N ALA A 29 -8.32 -18.53 -2.09
CA ALA A 29 -9.66 -18.74 -2.63
C ALA A 29 -10.68 -18.36 -1.55
N ILE A 30 -11.74 -17.67 -1.96
CA ILE A 30 -12.77 -17.14 -1.07
C ILE A 30 -14.11 -17.70 -1.51
N ASP A 31 -14.77 -18.43 -0.60
CA ASP A 31 -16.07 -19.06 -0.82
C ASP A 31 -17.16 -18.33 -0.07
N ARG A 32 -18.33 -18.15 -0.67
CA ARG A 32 -19.48 -17.49 -0.07
C ARG A 32 -19.96 -18.20 1.22
N ALA A 33 -19.92 -19.52 1.23
CA ALA A 33 -20.46 -20.32 2.34
C ALA A 33 -19.52 -20.48 3.54
N GLY A 34 -18.19 -20.26 3.35
CA GLY A 34 -17.20 -20.60 4.35
C GLY A 34 -16.31 -19.44 4.81
N SER A 35 -16.44 -18.25 4.20
CA SER A 35 -15.48 -17.18 4.37
C SER A 35 -16.17 -15.84 4.66
N THR A 36 -15.83 -15.24 5.79
CA THR A 36 -16.28 -13.87 6.12
C THR A 36 -15.72 -12.83 5.18
N GLU A 37 -14.56 -13.11 4.56
CA GLU A 37 -13.89 -12.27 3.58
C GLU A 37 -14.72 -12.07 2.32
N PHE A 38 -15.58 -13.05 1.95
CA PHE A 38 -16.49 -12.91 0.82
C PHE A 38 -17.38 -11.67 0.93
N ALA A 39 -17.88 -11.39 2.13
CA ALA A 39 -18.73 -10.23 2.39
C ALA A 39 -17.91 -8.96 2.66
N SER A 40 -16.69 -9.07 3.16
CA SER A 40 -15.90 -7.92 3.64
C SER A 40 -14.92 -7.35 2.62
N LEU A 41 -14.52 -8.12 1.59
CA LEU A 41 -13.59 -7.64 0.58
C LEU A 41 -14.16 -6.41 -0.14
N ARG A 42 -13.35 -5.35 -0.21
CA ARG A 42 -13.74 -4.08 -0.85
C ARG A 42 -13.01 -3.87 -2.16
N THR A 43 -13.69 -3.20 -3.08
CA THR A 43 -13.06 -2.66 -4.28
C THR A 43 -12.23 -1.42 -3.90
N VAL A 44 -11.10 -1.27 -4.53
CA VAL A 44 -10.15 -0.18 -4.24
C VAL A 44 -10.67 1.15 -4.77
N ASP A 45 -11.33 1.14 -5.91
CA ASP A 45 -11.83 2.33 -6.61
C ASP A 45 -12.95 3.05 -5.84
N SER A 46 -13.90 2.31 -5.28
CA SER A 46 -15.10 2.91 -4.68
C SER A 46 -15.26 2.62 -3.19
N GLY A 47 -14.41 1.76 -2.63
CA GLY A 47 -14.53 1.28 -1.25
C GLY A 47 -15.77 0.42 -1.00
N ARG A 48 -16.55 0.10 -2.06
CA ARG A 48 -17.76 -0.75 -1.94
C ARG A 48 -17.36 -2.19 -1.67
N GLN A 49 -18.20 -2.90 -0.95
CA GLN A 49 -18.04 -4.34 -0.78
C GLN A 49 -18.19 -5.05 -2.13
N LEU A 50 -17.22 -5.88 -2.49
CA LEU A 50 -17.23 -6.61 -3.75
C LEU A 50 -18.50 -7.48 -3.85
N SER A 51 -18.92 -8.12 -2.75
CA SER A 51 -20.12 -8.94 -2.70
C SER A 51 -21.40 -8.22 -3.11
N THR A 52 -21.48 -6.89 -2.97
CA THR A 52 -22.64 -6.09 -3.40
C THR A 52 -22.63 -5.77 -4.88
N LEU A 53 -21.50 -5.94 -5.53
CA LEU A 53 -21.31 -5.70 -6.98
C LEU A 53 -21.43 -7.00 -7.78
N LEU A 54 -21.14 -8.13 -7.14
CA LEU A 54 -21.21 -9.45 -7.76
C LEU A 54 -22.65 -9.89 -7.99
N PRO A 55 -22.93 -10.61 -9.11
CA PRO A 55 -24.18 -11.35 -9.27
C PRO A 55 -24.45 -12.30 -8.09
N GLY A 56 -25.73 -12.47 -7.77
CA GLY A 56 -26.15 -13.25 -6.59
C GLY A 56 -25.80 -14.75 -6.67
N ASP A 57 -25.53 -15.26 -7.86
CA ASP A 57 -25.16 -16.64 -8.14
C ASP A 57 -23.65 -16.91 -8.05
N VAL A 58 -22.81 -15.89 -7.84
CA VAL A 58 -21.36 -16.10 -7.62
C VAL A 58 -21.14 -16.78 -6.28
N GLU A 59 -20.49 -17.94 -6.29
CA GLU A 59 -20.22 -18.78 -5.11
C GLU A 59 -18.80 -18.60 -4.59
N SER A 60 -17.83 -18.40 -5.50
CA SER A 60 -16.42 -18.26 -5.12
C SER A 60 -15.61 -17.42 -6.11
N TYR A 61 -14.47 -16.96 -5.67
CA TYR A 61 -13.43 -16.28 -6.48
C TYR A 61 -12.06 -16.44 -5.84
N SER A 62 -11.02 -16.14 -6.60
CA SER A 62 -9.64 -16.15 -6.11
C SER A 62 -9.09 -14.73 -6.05
N VAL A 63 -8.27 -14.47 -5.04
CA VAL A 63 -7.54 -13.22 -4.86
C VAL A 63 -6.06 -13.51 -4.85
N ALA A 64 -5.30 -12.83 -5.70
CA ALA A 64 -3.85 -12.83 -5.69
C ALA A 64 -3.36 -11.40 -5.43
N GLN A 65 -2.50 -11.23 -4.45
CA GLN A 65 -1.93 -9.94 -4.06
C GLN A 65 -0.42 -10.03 -4.05
N TYR A 66 0.23 -8.98 -4.55
CA TYR A 66 1.68 -8.88 -4.67
C TYR A 66 2.14 -7.50 -4.23
N SER A 67 3.33 -7.43 -3.63
CA SER A 67 4.01 -6.17 -3.37
C SER A 67 5.49 -6.26 -3.67
N LEU A 68 6.05 -5.11 -4.04
CA LEU A 68 7.48 -4.89 -4.25
C LEU A 68 7.85 -3.62 -3.50
N ASP A 69 8.82 -3.69 -2.60
CA ASP A 69 9.31 -2.55 -1.86
C ASP A 69 10.80 -2.30 -2.09
N ALA A 70 11.17 -1.04 -2.05
CA ALA A 70 12.57 -0.61 -2.10
C ALA A 70 12.79 0.57 -1.16
N SER A 71 13.96 0.60 -0.54
CA SER A 71 14.35 1.68 0.37
C SER A 71 15.83 2.02 0.22
N LEU A 72 16.13 3.30 0.35
CA LEU A 72 17.47 3.85 0.26
C LEU A 72 17.74 4.79 1.43
N LYS A 73 18.97 4.77 1.96
CA LYS A 73 19.45 5.70 2.99
C LYS A 73 20.83 6.23 2.63
N TYR A 74 21.01 7.55 2.78
CA TYR A 74 22.28 8.20 2.50
C TYR A 74 22.35 9.60 3.14
N ARG A 75 23.35 9.86 3.96
CA ARG A 75 23.64 11.18 4.58
C ARG A 75 22.44 11.86 5.22
N GLY A 76 21.65 11.10 5.96
CA GLY A 76 20.43 11.58 6.61
C GLY A 76 19.22 11.74 5.67
N TYR A 77 19.34 11.37 4.41
CA TYR A 77 18.20 11.17 3.51
C TYR A 77 17.70 9.74 3.61
N SER A 78 16.41 9.59 3.49
CA SER A 78 15.74 8.31 3.35
C SER A 78 14.70 8.40 2.24
N VAL A 79 14.62 7.36 1.41
CA VAL A 79 13.58 7.20 0.40
C VAL A 79 13.06 5.78 0.51
N THR A 80 11.76 5.62 0.60
CA THR A 80 11.12 4.31 0.64
C THR A 80 9.89 4.35 -0.23
N GLY A 81 9.71 3.32 -1.03
CA GLY A 81 8.51 3.15 -1.84
C GLY A 81 8.09 1.70 -1.89
N GLU A 82 6.81 1.50 -2.08
CA GLU A 82 6.20 0.20 -2.29
C GLU A 82 5.20 0.32 -3.44
N TYR A 83 5.21 -0.67 -4.32
CA TYR A 83 4.20 -0.88 -5.34
C TYR A 83 3.48 -2.18 -5.05
N TYR A 84 2.17 -2.16 -5.06
CA TYR A 84 1.33 -3.32 -4.84
C TYR A 84 0.26 -3.45 -5.92
N PHE A 85 -0.14 -4.69 -6.19
CA PHE A 85 -1.23 -4.98 -7.08
C PHE A 85 -2.00 -6.21 -6.62
N ARG A 86 -3.31 -6.19 -6.91
CA ARG A 86 -4.26 -7.22 -6.57
C ARG A 86 -5.02 -7.63 -7.82
N ASN A 87 -5.12 -8.93 -8.02
CA ASN A 87 -5.96 -9.51 -9.06
C ASN A 87 -7.06 -10.34 -8.40
N VAL A 88 -8.32 -10.09 -8.77
CA VAL A 88 -9.46 -10.90 -8.34
C VAL A 88 -10.02 -11.57 -9.58
N ASN A 89 -10.01 -12.90 -9.60
CA ASN A 89 -10.36 -13.69 -10.76
C ASN A 89 -11.00 -15.04 -10.38
N GLY A 90 -11.24 -15.89 -11.38
CA GLY A 90 -11.72 -17.26 -11.16
C GLY A 90 -13.12 -17.31 -10.54
N PHE A 91 -13.98 -16.36 -10.88
CA PHE A 91 -15.37 -16.33 -10.42
C PHE A 91 -16.11 -17.60 -10.86
N ARG A 92 -16.76 -18.27 -9.90
CA ARG A 92 -17.48 -19.52 -10.11
C ARG A 92 -18.92 -19.40 -9.63
N GLY A 93 -19.80 -20.26 -10.18
CA GLY A 93 -21.23 -20.29 -9.85
C GLY A 93 -22.07 -19.28 -10.62
N ASN A 94 -21.45 -18.36 -11.37
CA ASN A 94 -22.13 -17.30 -12.09
C ASN A 94 -22.57 -17.75 -13.51
N SER A 95 -23.73 -17.29 -13.90
CA SER A 95 -24.28 -17.45 -15.27
C SER A 95 -23.76 -16.37 -16.24
N THR A 96 -23.23 -15.26 -15.71
CA THR A 96 -22.74 -14.11 -16.46
C THR A 96 -21.22 -14.02 -16.36
N TYR A 97 -20.56 -13.76 -17.49
CA TYR A 97 -19.12 -13.57 -17.50
C TYR A 97 -18.70 -12.35 -16.68
N ILE A 98 -17.79 -12.56 -15.74
CA ILE A 98 -17.14 -11.51 -14.94
C ILE A 98 -15.67 -11.46 -15.34
N SER A 99 -15.22 -10.30 -15.81
CA SER A 99 -13.82 -10.10 -16.15
C SER A 99 -12.96 -10.05 -14.87
N ASN A 100 -11.66 -10.29 -15.01
CA ASN A 100 -10.73 -10.10 -13.92
C ASN A 100 -10.77 -8.65 -13.44
N LEU A 101 -10.74 -8.46 -12.12
CA LEU A 101 -10.59 -7.16 -11.49
C LEU A 101 -9.10 -6.95 -11.21
N PHE A 102 -8.60 -5.77 -11.50
CA PHE A 102 -7.20 -5.45 -11.30
C PHE A 102 -7.07 -4.11 -10.56
N ASP A 103 -6.56 -4.17 -9.36
CA ASP A 103 -6.25 -3.00 -8.55
C ASP A 103 -4.74 -2.89 -8.39
N HIS A 104 -4.23 -1.68 -8.42
CA HIS A 104 -2.81 -1.43 -8.15
C HIS A 104 -2.62 -0.07 -7.49
N GLY A 105 -1.48 0.09 -6.85
CA GLY A 105 -1.13 1.35 -6.25
C GLY A 105 0.31 1.39 -5.82
N PHE A 106 0.73 2.56 -5.42
CA PHE A 106 2.06 2.78 -4.84
C PHE A 106 2.00 3.84 -3.75
N TRP A 107 2.98 3.82 -2.89
CA TRP A 107 3.34 4.95 -2.06
C TRP A 107 4.85 5.18 -2.14
N LEU A 108 5.24 6.43 -2.05
CA LEU A 108 6.62 6.87 -2.01
C LEU A 108 6.77 7.88 -0.90
N GLN A 109 7.72 7.67 -0.01
CA GLN A 109 8.04 8.58 1.08
C GLN A 109 9.51 8.97 1.01
N CYS A 110 9.76 10.26 1.13
CA CYS A 110 11.09 10.84 1.26
C CYS A 110 11.22 11.48 2.64
N GLY A 111 12.38 11.30 3.27
CA GLY A 111 12.72 11.91 4.53
C GLY A 111 14.11 12.56 4.50
N LYS A 112 14.28 13.60 5.29
CA LYS A 112 15.57 14.27 5.49
C LYS A 112 15.71 14.73 6.92
N PHE A 113 16.76 14.29 7.60
CA PHE A 113 17.17 14.91 8.86
C PHE A 113 17.74 16.32 8.61
N VAL A 114 17.01 17.35 9.06
CA VAL A 114 17.49 18.73 9.10
C VAL A 114 18.27 19.02 10.38
N ILE A 115 17.92 18.36 11.48
CA ILE A 115 18.75 18.26 12.69
C ILE A 115 19.04 16.77 12.88
N PRO A 116 20.30 16.35 12.75
CA PRO A 116 20.67 14.94 12.79
C PRO A 116 20.07 14.20 13.97
N ARG A 117 19.36 13.11 13.71
CA ARG A 117 18.68 12.23 14.68
C ARG A 117 17.61 12.90 15.55
N LYS A 118 17.27 14.18 15.29
CA LYS A 118 16.30 14.94 16.12
C LYS A 118 15.11 15.44 15.33
N LEU A 119 15.32 16.06 14.17
CA LEU A 119 14.23 16.61 13.38
C LEU A 119 14.35 16.11 11.94
N GLU A 120 13.34 15.38 11.50
CA GLU A 120 13.18 14.90 10.14
C GLU A 120 12.00 15.61 9.48
N LEU A 121 12.19 16.10 8.26
CA LEU A 121 11.12 16.52 7.38
C LEU A 121 10.75 15.37 6.47
N LEU A 122 9.46 15.18 6.24
CA LEU A 122 8.89 14.10 5.45
C LEU A 122 8.01 14.64 4.33
N SER A 123 8.00 13.94 3.21
CA SER A 123 6.98 14.05 2.19
C SER A 123 6.55 12.66 1.74
N ARG A 124 5.27 12.48 1.44
CA ARG A 124 4.72 11.23 0.93
C ARG A 124 3.77 11.52 -0.22
N TRP A 125 3.82 10.68 -1.21
CA TRP A 125 2.83 10.60 -2.27
C TRP A 125 2.38 9.16 -2.41
N SER A 126 1.08 8.96 -2.47
CA SER A 126 0.48 7.67 -2.74
C SER A 126 -0.62 7.78 -3.79
N ARG A 127 -0.79 6.74 -4.56
CA ARG A 127 -1.85 6.62 -5.54
C ARG A 127 -2.39 5.21 -5.55
N VAL A 128 -3.70 5.11 -5.65
CA VAL A 128 -4.41 3.84 -5.79
C VAL A 128 -5.33 3.95 -7.01
N THR A 129 -5.31 2.91 -7.83
CA THR A 129 -6.18 2.79 -9.01
C THR A 129 -6.87 1.44 -8.98
N GLY A 130 -8.18 1.44 -9.13
CA GLY A 130 -9.00 0.24 -9.20
C GLY A 130 -9.62 0.08 -10.57
N SER A 131 -9.74 -1.16 -11.04
CA SER A 131 -10.50 -1.53 -12.23
C SER A 131 -11.49 -2.64 -11.88
N SER A 132 -12.76 -2.33 -11.91
CA SER A 132 -13.86 -3.26 -11.62
C SER A 132 -14.36 -4.02 -12.84
N GLY A 133 -13.74 -3.83 -13.99
CA GLY A 133 -14.05 -4.56 -15.23
C GLY A 133 -15.53 -4.50 -15.60
N THR A 134 -16.16 -5.66 -15.77
CA THR A 134 -17.57 -5.77 -16.17
C THR A 134 -18.57 -5.50 -15.05
N LEU A 135 -18.13 -5.28 -13.81
CA LEU A 135 -19.04 -5.05 -12.66
C LEU A 135 -19.63 -3.64 -12.58
N ARG A 136 -19.48 -2.84 -13.64
CA ARG A 136 -20.07 -1.49 -13.80
C ARG A 136 -19.63 -0.48 -12.73
N ALA A 137 -18.50 -0.65 -12.11
CA ALA A 137 -17.86 0.44 -11.38
C ALA A 137 -17.03 1.24 -12.36
N THR A 138 -17.05 2.56 -12.21
CA THR A 138 -16.13 3.43 -12.95
C THR A 138 -14.73 3.19 -12.40
N ASP A 139 -13.76 2.99 -13.30
CA ASP A 139 -12.37 2.94 -12.88
C ASP A 139 -12.00 4.25 -12.21
N LEU A 140 -11.69 4.21 -10.93
CA LEU A 140 -11.38 5.38 -10.12
C LEU A 140 -9.94 5.30 -9.63
N SER A 141 -9.31 6.46 -9.53
CA SER A 141 -8.02 6.61 -8.87
C SER A 141 -8.12 7.65 -7.77
N SER A 142 -7.39 7.44 -6.70
CA SER A 142 -7.23 8.39 -5.61
C SER A 142 -5.76 8.69 -5.41
N ASP A 143 -5.43 9.96 -5.28
CA ASP A 143 -4.09 10.44 -4.95
C ASP A 143 -4.09 11.05 -3.55
N GLU A 144 -3.00 10.84 -2.83
CA GLU A 144 -2.76 11.46 -1.54
C GLU A 144 -1.35 12.05 -1.53
N ILE A 145 -1.24 13.31 -1.16
CA ILE A 145 0.06 13.97 -0.94
C ILE A 145 0.10 14.45 0.50
N ALA A 146 1.16 14.10 1.22
CA ALA A 146 1.38 14.52 2.59
C ALA A 146 2.77 15.13 2.75
N ALA A 147 2.86 16.11 3.65
CA ALA A 147 4.12 16.67 4.12
C ALA A 147 4.08 16.82 5.63
N GLY A 148 5.20 16.59 6.30
CA GLY A 148 5.22 16.63 7.76
C GLY A 148 6.62 16.73 8.34
N ALA A 149 6.64 16.72 9.67
CA ALA A 149 7.86 16.73 10.46
C ALA A 149 7.77 15.75 11.61
N VAL A 150 8.90 15.11 11.91
CA VAL A 150 9.03 14.22 13.07
C VAL A 150 10.11 14.75 13.99
N TRP A 151 9.75 15.03 15.22
CA TRP A 151 10.70 15.36 16.27
C TRP A 151 10.96 14.14 17.14
N TYR A 152 12.18 13.66 17.15
CA TYR A 152 12.64 12.52 17.93
C TYR A 152 13.24 12.96 19.25
N PHE A 153 12.59 12.61 20.36
CA PHE A 153 13.08 12.89 21.73
C PHE A 153 14.03 11.78 22.18
N HIS A 154 13.69 10.53 21.85
CA HIS A 154 14.49 9.36 22.19
C HIS A 154 14.43 8.34 21.04
N GLU A 155 15.13 8.64 19.95
CA GLU A 155 15.13 7.85 18.71
C GLU A 155 13.71 7.45 18.28
N GLN A 156 13.47 6.16 18.01
CA GLN A 156 12.14 5.66 17.61
C GLN A 156 11.18 5.45 18.79
N ASN A 157 11.70 5.42 20.04
CA ASN A 157 10.90 5.08 21.21
C ASN A 157 9.99 6.22 21.67
N LEU A 158 10.42 7.47 21.47
CA LEU A 158 9.61 8.63 21.79
C LEU A 158 9.78 9.70 20.72
N LYS A 159 8.69 9.97 20.00
CA LYS A 159 8.67 10.96 18.92
C LYS A 159 7.34 11.67 18.85
N LEU A 160 7.36 12.89 18.34
CA LEU A 160 6.17 13.66 17.96
C LEU A 160 6.16 13.77 16.45
N THR A 161 5.06 13.35 15.83
CA THR A 161 4.84 13.48 14.38
C THR A 161 3.71 14.47 14.16
N THR A 162 3.91 15.37 13.19
CA THR A 162 2.86 16.25 12.67
C THR A 162 2.92 16.20 11.16
N ASP A 163 1.77 16.12 10.51
CA ASP A 163 1.65 16.12 9.07
C ASP A 163 0.36 16.81 8.61
N ALA A 164 0.39 17.25 7.37
CA ALA A 164 -0.76 17.73 6.64
C ALA A 164 -0.91 16.88 5.38
N THR A 165 -2.12 16.45 5.12
CA THR A 165 -2.47 15.58 3.98
C THR A 165 -3.51 16.25 3.11
N TYR A 166 -3.30 16.18 1.80
CA TYR A 166 -4.22 16.56 0.75
C TYR A 166 -4.66 15.32 -0.03
N LEU A 167 -5.98 15.19 -0.24
CA LEU A 167 -6.66 14.09 -0.94
C LEU A 167 -7.25 14.57 -2.25
#